data_49f8cf38e45f64c2002e346b1223f6db
#
_entry.id   49f8cf38e45f64c2002e346b1223f6db
#
_cell.length_a   1.000
_cell.length_b   1.000
_cell.length_c   1.000
_cell.angle_alpha   90.00
_cell.angle_beta   90.00
_cell.angle_gamma   90.00
#
_symmetry.space_group_name_H-M   'P 1'
#
loop_
_entity.id
_entity.type
_entity.pdbx_description
1 polymer ?
#
loop_
_entity_poly.entity_id
_entity_poly.type
_entity_poly.pdbx_seq_one_letter_code
_entity_poly.pdbx_strand_id
1 'polypeptide(L)'
;MTRRMRYPGSTSFQLGVDLMNRPSFFRLIAFSGSAGYNFQTSPYSRHALTVFKLTYNKLLHTTESFDQTMDENPAIAMSFRNQFVPSINYTYTFDKTYGSTGNRRFYWQNSVTSAGNLLSGILSLFGEKQPQHLFGNRFSQFVKEVSEVKFYHRIGRRNNWLATRLLVGVGYAYGNSEVMPYSEQFYIGGANSIRAFTVRSLGPGSYRPPRDDRNGYLDQTGDFKLEANVEYRFGIMGRLNGAVFLDAGNIWLLKKDPKRPGAELKWKGLLNEIALGTGFGLRYDISYLVIRADLGIGIHTPYPNPDKTGYYNISSFKDGLGFHLAIGYPF
;
A
#
# COMPACT_ATOMS: atom_id res chain seq x y z
N MET A 1 -14.96 -42.71 10.34
CA MET A 1 -13.77 -42.33 9.53
C MET A 1 -14.10 -41.09 8.74
N THR A 2 -13.73 -39.92 9.23
CA THR A 2 -13.92 -38.65 8.51
C THR A 2 -12.93 -38.61 7.36
N ARG A 3 -13.43 -38.62 6.13
CA ARG A 3 -12.63 -38.39 4.92
C ARG A 3 -11.94 -37.04 5.07
N ARG A 4 -10.61 -37.01 5.30
CA ARG A 4 -9.82 -35.77 5.22
C ARG A 4 -9.99 -35.20 3.81
N MET A 5 -10.72 -34.08 3.71
CA MET A 5 -10.75 -33.32 2.45
C MET A 5 -9.32 -32.92 2.13
N ARG A 6 -8.76 -33.43 1.04
CA ARG A 6 -7.47 -32.98 0.53
C ARG A 6 -7.74 -31.80 -0.38
N TYR A 7 -7.27 -30.64 0.03
CA TYR A 7 -7.28 -29.47 -0.86
C TYR A 7 -6.11 -29.60 -1.85
N PRO A 8 -6.35 -29.42 -3.17
CA PRO A 8 -5.28 -29.51 -4.15
C PRO A 8 -4.31 -28.32 -3.97
N GLY A 9 -3.02 -28.62 -4.03
CA GLY A 9 -1.98 -27.61 -4.18
C GLY A 9 -1.73 -27.32 -5.66
N SER A 10 -1.23 -26.14 -5.98
CA SER A 10 -0.83 -25.74 -7.33
C SER A 10 0.54 -25.08 -7.34
N THR A 11 1.36 -25.43 -8.32
CA THR A 11 2.59 -24.71 -8.62
C THR A 11 2.29 -23.64 -9.65
N SER A 12 2.83 -22.45 -9.47
CA SER A 12 2.65 -21.32 -10.37
C SER A 12 4.01 -20.78 -10.82
N PHE A 13 4.12 -20.51 -12.12
CA PHE A 13 5.22 -19.75 -12.71
C PHE A 13 4.64 -18.48 -13.30
N GLN A 14 5.24 -17.35 -13.01
CA GLN A 14 4.75 -16.06 -13.49
C GLN A 14 5.90 -15.27 -14.10
N LEU A 15 5.64 -14.65 -15.24
CA LEU A 15 6.47 -13.63 -15.86
C LEU A 15 5.64 -12.35 -15.91
N GLY A 16 6.25 -11.22 -15.55
CA GLY A 16 5.55 -9.94 -15.49
C GLY A 16 6.42 -8.81 -16.04
N VAL A 17 5.74 -7.85 -16.62
CA VAL A 17 6.32 -6.56 -17.01
C VAL A 17 5.40 -5.47 -16.48
N ASP A 18 5.93 -4.62 -15.61
CA ASP A 18 5.22 -3.49 -15.05
C ASP A 18 5.83 -2.20 -15.61
N LEU A 19 5.01 -1.33 -16.17
CA LEU A 19 5.41 -0.03 -16.66
C LEU A 19 4.75 1.08 -15.83
N MET A 20 5.57 1.80 -15.07
CA MET A 20 5.13 3.01 -14.38
C MET A 20 5.55 4.23 -15.18
N ASN A 21 4.57 4.89 -15.79
CA ASN A 21 4.78 6.14 -16.52
C ASN A 21 4.19 7.31 -15.72
N ARG A 22 5.04 8.23 -15.32
CA ARG A 22 4.68 9.49 -14.70
C ARG A 22 5.01 10.62 -15.69
N PRO A 23 4.04 11.05 -16.49
CA PRO A 23 4.27 12.15 -17.43
C PRO A 23 4.86 13.36 -16.68
N SER A 24 5.87 14.00 -17.24
CA SER A 24 6.61 15.12 -16.66
C SER A 24 7.59 14.78 -15.52
N PHE A 25 7.80 13.51 -15.17
CA PHE A 25 8.74 13.12 -14.13
C PHE A 25 9.67 11.98 -14.56
N PHE A 26 9.14 10.75 -14.64
CA PHE A 26 9.96 9.59 -14.97
C PHE A 26 9.16 8.47 -15.63
N ARG A 27 9.89 7.54 -16.24
CA ARG A 27 9.37 6.24 -16.69
C ARG A 27 10.23 5.13 -16.11
N LEU A 28 9.60 4.22 -15.38
CA LEU A 28 10.22 3.06 -14.78
C LEU A 28 9.59 1.79 -15.35
N ILE A 29 10.42 0.82 -15.71
CA ILE A 29 9.98 -0.52 -16.09
C ILE A 29 10.51 -1.54 -15.09
N ALA A 30 9.67 -2.53 -14.75
CA ALA A 30 10.07 -3.66 -13.94
C ALA A 30 9.79 -4.96 -14.69
N PHE A 31 10.81 -5.80 -14.82
CA PHE A 31 10.68 -7.17 -15.32
C PHE A 31 10.71 -8.11 -14.14
N SER A 32 9.80 -9.05 -14.08
CA SER A 32 9.76 -10.02 -12.99
C SER A 32 9.55 -11.44 -13.47
N GLY A 33 10.20 -12.38 -12.80
CA GLY A 33 9.97 -13.80 -12.92
C GLY A 33 9.81 -14.42 -11.54
N SER A 34 8.83 -15.30 -11.35
CA SER A 34 8.61 -15.96 -10.06
C SER A 34 8.14 -17.39 -10.21
N ALA A 35 8.45 -18.20 -9.17
CA ALA A 35 7.97 -19.55 -8.98
C ALA A 35 7.37 -19.66 -7.57
N GLY A 36 6.18 -20.26 -7.48
CA GLY A 36 5.46 -20.35 -6.23
C GLY A 36 4.64 -21.61 -6.11
N TYR A 37 4.22 -21.87 -4.87
CA TYR A 37 3.35 -22.98 -4.51
C TYR A 37 2.19 -22.49 -3.66
N ASN A 38 0.96 -22.79 -4.11
CA ASN A 38 -0.26 -22.42 -3.42
C ASN A 38 -0.93 -23.69 -2.88
N PHE A 39 -1.36 -23.66 -1.63
CA PHE A 39 -2.07 -24.77 -1.00
C PHE A 39 -3.10 -24.29 0.03
N GLN A 40 -4.02 -25.16 0.36
CA GLN A 40 -5.06 -24.89 1.35
C GLN A 40 -4.98 -25.90 2.47
N THR A 41 -5.18 -25.45 3.71
CA THR A 41 -5.25 -26.30 4.90
C THR A 41 -6.68 -26.47 5.41
N SER A 42 -7.57 -25.55 5.01
CA SER A 42 -9.01 -25.60 5.32
C SER A 42 -9.81 -24.87 4.23
N PRO A 43 -11.16 -24.95 4.24
CA PRO A 43 -12.00 -24.18 3.31
C PRO A 43 -11.75 -22.68 3.34
N TYR A 44 -11.23 -22.18 4.46
CA TYR A 44 -11.04 -20.76 4.71
C TYR A 44 -9.58 -20.32 4.72
N SER A 45 -8.62 -21.26 4.80
CA SER A 45 -7.20 -20.97 4.95
C SER A 45 -6.43 -21.31 3.70
N ARG A 46 -5.86 -20.29 3.07
CA ARG A 46 -5.01 -20.39 1.87
C ARG A 46 -3.60 -19.92 2.19
N HIS A 47 -2.63 -20.60 1.61
CA HIS A 47 -1.22 -20.32 1.74
C HIS A 47 -0.63 -20.14 0.34
N ALA A 48 0.10 -19.08 0.13
CA ALA A 48 0.86 -18.84 -1.09
C ALA A 48 2.33 -18.60 -0.71
N LEU A 49 3.20 -19.52 -1.15
CA LEU A 49 4.64 -19.43 -0.96
C LEU A 49 5.29 -19.16 -2.31
N THR A 50 5.83 -17.96 -2.50
CA THR A 50 6.71 -17.66 -3.63
C THR A 50 8.13 -17.98 -3.19
N VAL A 51 8.64 -19.14 -3.63
CA VAL A 51 9.97 -19.63 -3.24
C VAL A 51 11.09 -18.85 -3.90
N PHE A 52 10.80 -18.21 -5.03
CA PHE A 52 11.73 -17.37 -5.77
C PHE A 52 10.95 -16.33 -6.57
N LYS A 53 11.33 -15.08 -6.43
CA LYS A 53 10.93 -13.97 -7.30
C LYS A 53 12.14 -13.09 -7.56
N LEU A 54 12.47 -12.85 -8.81
CA LEU A 54 13.46 -11.88 -9.22
C LEU A 54 12.76 -10.75 -9.97
N THR A 55 12.90 -9.55 -9.48
CA THR A 55 12.43 -8.34 -10.16
C THR A 55 13.65 -7.49 -10.54
N TYR A 56 13.70 -6.97 -11.76
CA TYR A 56 14.67 -5.99 -12.20
C TYR A 56 13.98 -4.67 -12.48
N ASN A 57 14.23 -3.68 -11.65
CA ASN A 57 13.74 -2.32 -11.81
C ASN A 57 14.73 -1.51 -12.64
N LYS A 58 14.25 -0.88 -13.71
CA LYS A 58 15.05 -0.04 -14.59
C LYS A 58 14.37 1.31 -14.82
N LEU A 59 15.07 2.38 -14.49
CA LEU A 59 14.68 3.74 -14.81
C LEU A 59 15.01 4.01 -16.29
N LEU A 60 13.98 4.26 -17.11
CA LEU A 60 14.13 4.40 -18.56
C LEU A 60 14.33 5.84 -18.99
N HIS A 61 13.60 6.76 -18.36
CA HIS A 61 13.59 8.16 -18.72
C HIS A 61 13.29 9.00 -17.49
N THR A 62 13.98 10.12 -17.38
CA THR A 62 13.79 11.15 -16.37
C THR A 62 13.68 12.49 -17.03
N THR A 63 13.03 13.44 -16.37
CA THR A 63 13.05 14.85 -16.77
C THR A 63 14.14 15.58 -15.99
N GLU A 64 14.60 16.71 -16.51
CA GLU A 64 15.61 17.53 -15.86
C GLU A 64 15.21 17.93 -14.42
N SER A 65 13.93 18.25 -14.20
CA SER A 65 13.41 18.58 -12.86
C SER A 65 13.43 17.38 -11.91
N PHE A 66 13.27 16.16 -12.42
CA PHE A 66 13.37 14.94 -11.60
C PHE A 66 14.82 14.58 -11.31
N ASP A 67 15.72 14.76 -12.26
CA ASP A 67 17.16 14.56 -12.05
C ASP A 67 17.68 15.53 -10.97
N GLN A 68 17.28 16.80 -11.00
CA GLN A 68 17.58 17.75 -9.93
C GLN A 68 17.05 17.27 -8.56
N THR A 69 15.82 16.74 -8.50
CA THR A 69 15.27 16.19 -7.26
C THR A 69 16.09 15.01 -6.72
N MET A 70 16.59 14.14 -7.62
CA MET A 70 17.45 13.03 -7.21
C MET A 70 18.82 13.52 -6.71
N ASP A 71 19.37 14.57 -7.31
CA ASP A 71 20.63 15.17 -6.87
C ASP A 71 20.50 15.83 -5.50
N GLU A 72 19.38 16.48 -5.24
CA GLU A 72 19.07 17.14 -3.96
C GLU A 72 18.69 16.15 -2.85
N ASN A 73 18.13 14.98 -3.20
CA ASN A 73 17.69 13.96 -2.23
C ASN A 73 18.28 12.58 -2.54
N PRO A 74 19.42 12.21 -1.92
CA PRO A 74 20.07 10.92 -2.13
C PRO A 74 19.18 9.71 -1.83
N ALA A 75 18.23 9.81 -0.88
CA ALA A 75 17.32 8.72 -0.55
C ALA A 75 16.35 8.43 -1.71
N ILE A 76 15.86 9.47 -2.39
CA ILE A 76 15.07 9.33 -3.62
C ILE A 76 15.93 8.70 -4.71
N ALA A 77 17.12 9.25 -4.98
CA ALA A 77 18.03 8.69 -5.99
C ALA A 77 18.31 7.20 -5.75
N MET A 78 18.54 6.80 -4.50
CA MET A 78 18.76 5.38 -4.15
C MET A 78 17.51 4.51 -4.39
N SER A 79 16.31 5.02 -4.16
CA SER A 79 15.07 4.24 -4.35
C SER A 79 14.75 4.00 -5.83
N PHE A 80 15.23 4.85 -6.73
CA PHE A 80 15.03 4.73 -8.19
C PHE A 80 16.19 4.10 -8.95
N ARG A 81 17.25 3.67 -8.28
CA ARG A 81 18.38 2.98 -8.95
C ARG A 81 17.91 1.77 -9.73
N ASN A 82 18.63 1.50 -10.82
CA ASN A 82 18.55 0.22 -11.50
C ASN A 82 19.06 -0.88 -10.54
N GLN A 83 18.16 -1.79 -10.17
CA GLN A 83 18.48 -2.77 -9.14
C GLN A 83 17.68 -4.05 -9.29
N PHE A 84 18.28 -5.15 -8.88
CA PHE A 84 17.59 -6.42 -8.71
C PHE A 84 16.94 -6.51 -7.34
N VAL A 85 15.77 -7.15 -7.29
CA VAL A 85 15.04 -7.46 -6.06
C VAL A 85 14.78 -8.97 -6.03
N PRO A 86 15.77 -9.77 -5.63
CA PRO A 86 15.57 -11.19 -5.40
C PRO A 86 14.80 -11.37 -4.09
N SER A 87 13.65 -12.03 -4.11
CA SER A 87 12.80 -12.12 -2.94
C SER A 87 12.10 -13.47 -2.81
N ILE A 88 11.76 -13.78 -1.58
CA ILE A 88 10.87 -14.87 -1.16
C ILE A 88 9.67 -14.20 -0.49
N ASN A 89 8.47 -14.68 -0.78
CA ASN A 89 7.25 -14.17 -0.16
C ASN A 89 6.41 -15.32 0.37
N TYR A 90 5.83 -15.13 1.54
CA TYR A 90 4.80 -16.00 2.08
C TYR A 90 3.57 -15.18 2.42
N THR A 91 2.42 -15.61 1.88
CA THR A 91 1.13 -14.99 2.17
C THR A 91 0.19 -16.03 2.75
N TYR A 92 -0.32 -15.74 3.93
CA TYR A 92 -1.43 -16.44 4.56
C TYR A 92 -2.71 -15.66 4.38
N THR A 93 -3.79 -16.34 3.97
CA THR A 93 -5.12 -15.74 3.84
C THR A 93 -6.15 -16.60 4.55
N PHE A 94 -6.83 -16.02 5.52
CA PHE A 94 -8.03 -16.58 6.14
C PHE A 94 -9.25 -15.80 5.62
N ASP A 95 -10.14 -16.49 4.91
CA ASP A 95 -11.27 -15.87 4.22
C ASP A 95 -12.58 -16.61 4.55
N LYS A 96 -13.34 -16.04 5.46
CA LYS A 96 -14.68 -16.50 5.83
C LYS A 96 -15.76 -15.54 5.30
N THR A 97 -15.53 -14.93 4.15
CA THR A 97 -16.50 -14.04 3.50
C THR A 97 -17.42 -14.82 2.56
N TYR A 98 -16.92 -15.86 1.91
CA TYR A 98 -17.68 -16.72 1.01
C TYR A 98 -18.38 -17.86 1.74
N GLY A 99 -19.57 -18.22 1.28
CA GLY A 99 -20.35 -19.35 1.85
C GLY A 99 -20.88 -19.12 3.26
N SER A 100 -20.65 -17.96 3.84
CA SER A 100 -21.18 -17.61 5.15
C SER A 100 -22.59 -17.06 5.01
N THR A 101 -23.59 -17.81 5.45
CA THR A 101 -24.98 -17.34 5.58
C THR A 101 -25.18 -16.46 6.82
N GLY A 102 -24.13 -16.31 7.64
CA GLY A 102 -24.17 -15.55 8.88
C GLY A 102 -24.09 -14.02 8.68
N ASN A 103 -24.50 -13.30 9.74
CA ASN A 103 -24.46 -11.84 9.78
C ASN A 103 -23.06 -11.28 9.94
N ARG A 104 -22.05 -12.11 10.07
CA ARG A 104 -20.64 -11.73 10.28
C ARG A 104 -19.76 -12.44 9.28
N ARG A 105 -18.85 -11.66 8.65
CA ARG A 105 -17.84 -12.17 7.72
C ARG A 105 -16.49 -11.62 8.14
N PHE A 106 -15.44 -12.43 8.01
CA PHE A 106 -14.11 -12.07 8.43
C PHE A 106 -13.09 -12.46 7.36
N TYR A 107 -12.17 -11.56 7.11
CA TYR A 107 -11.02 -11.77 6.22
C TYR A 107 -9.76 -11.28 6.93
N TRP A 108 -8.71 -12.07 6.85
CA TRP A 108 -7.38 -11.69 7.30
C TRP A 108 -6.35 -12.18 6.30
N GLN A 109 -5.47 -11.29 5.87
CA GLN A 109 -4.32 -11.61 5.04
C GLN A 109 -3.06 -11.07 5.71
N ASN A 110 -2.03 -11.91 5.80
CA ASN A 110 -0.70 -11.51 6.22
C ASN A 110 0.30 -11.95 5.16
N SER A 111 1.14 -11.02 4.72
CA SER A 111 2.16 -11.25 3.70
C SER A 111 3.52 -10.80 4.21
N VAL A 112 4.49 -11.71 4.20
CA VAL A 112 5.87 -11.42 4.59
C VAL A 112 6.78 -11.63 3.39
N THR A 113 7.54 -10.60 3.06
CA THR A 113 8.54 -10.60 1.98
C THR A 113 9.95 -10.45 2.56
N SER A 114 10.84 -11.33 2.19
CA SER A 114 12.27 -11.27 2.49
C SER A 114 13.03 -11.07 1.18
N ALA A 115 13.59 -9.89 0.98
CA ALA A 115 14.32 -9.55 -0.25
C ALA A 115 15.82 -9.48 -0.02
N GLY A 116 16.60 -10.08 -0.91
CA GLY A 116 18.06 -10.05 -0.91
C GLY A 116 18.76 -10.86 0.20
N ASN A 117 18.03 -11.30 1.23
CA ASN A 117 18.65 -11.89 2.42
C ASN A 117 19.31 -13.23 2.15
N LEU A 118 18.64 -14.12 1.41
CA LEU A 118 19.19 -15.40 1.05
C LEU A 118 20.45 -15.23 0.15
N LEU A 119 20.35 -14.36 -0.86
CA LEU A 119 21.46 -14.07 -1.76
C LEU A 119 22.64 -13.46 -1.02
N SER A 120 22.37 -12.45 -0.17
CA SER A 120 23.42 -11.81 0.63
C SER A 120 24.11 -12.81 1.57
N GLY A 121 23.34 -13.71 2.19
CA GLY A 121 23.90 -14.78 3.02
C GLY A 121 24.82 -15.71 2.23
N ILE A 122 24.39 -16.15 1.06
CA ILE A 122 25.19 -17.02 0.17
C ILE A 122 26.48 -16.31 -0.24
N LEU A 123 26.40 -15.08 -0.75
CA LEU A 123 27.58 -14.33 -1.21
C LEU A 123 28.57 -14.06 -0.06
N SER A 124 28.06 -13.80 1.15
CA SER A 124 28.91 -13.63 2.34
C SER A 124 29.66 -14.91 2.74
N LEU A 125 29.03 -16.08 2.54
CA LEU A 125 29.71 -17.38 2.75
C LEU A 125 30.91 -17.59 1.76
N PHE A 126 30.81 -17.00 0.57
CA PHE A 126 31.90 -16.99 -0.42
C PHE A 126 32.88 -15.83 -0.21
N GLY A 127 32.77 -15.08 0.88
CA GLY A 127 33.71 -14.02 1.27
C GLY A 127 33.42 -12.66 0.64
N GLU A 128 32.31 -12.47 -0.07
CA GLU A 128 31.94 -11.16 -0.61
C GLU A 128 31.50 -10.21 0.50
N LYS A 129 32.09 -9.02 0.50
CA LYS A 129 31.72 -7.92 1.43
C LYS A 129 30.68 -7.02 0.79
N GLN A 130 29.90 -6.32 1.63
CA GLN A 130 28.98 -5.29 1.17
C GLN A 130 29.74 -4.03 0.66
N PRO A 131 29.28 -3.37 -0.41
CA PRO A 131 28.06 -3.65 -1.17
C PRO A 131 28.19 -4.80 -2.16
N GLN A 132 27.24 -5.74 -2.09
CA GLN A 132 27.19 -6.93 -2.95
C GLN A 132 26.42 -6.64 -4.25
N HIS A 133 26.76 -7.33 -5.33
CA HIS A 133 26.20 -7.12 -6.66
C HIS A 133 25.66 -8.42 -7.27
N LEU A 134 24.64 -8.28 -8.12
CA LEU A 134 24.11 -9.34 -8.97
C LEU A 134 24.15 -8.82 -10.41
N PHE A 135 24.86 -9.52 -11.31
CA PHE A 135 25.07 -9.09 -12.71
C PHE A 135 25.53 -7.62 -12.84
N GLY A 136 26.46 -7.21 -11.99
CA GLY A 136 27.03 -5.86 -11.99
C GLY A 136 26.17 -4.76 -11.36
N ASN A 137 24.92 -5.05 -10.96
CA ASN A 137 24.05 -4.10 -10.27
C ASN A 137 23.88 -4.47 -8.80
N ARG A 138 23.76 -3.50 -7.93
CA ARG A 138 23.36 -3.73 -6.54
C ARG A 138 21.99 -4.39 -6.51
N PHE A 139 21.77 -5.28 -5.55
CA PHE A 139 20.45 -5.83 -5.28
C PHE A 139 19.91 -5.30 -3.96
N SER A 140 18.60 -5.22 -3.87
CA SER A 140 17.92 -4.71 -2.68
C SER A 140 17.87 -5.76 -1.58
N GLN A 141 18.10 -5.30 -0.35
CA GLN A 141 17.99 -6.12 0.86
C GLN A 141 17.06 -5.47 1.87
N PHE A 142 15.91 -6.10 2.13
CA PHE A 142 14.91 -5.64 3.07
C PHE A 142 13.99 -6.76 3.55
N VAL A 143 13.24 -6.49 4.60
CA VAL A 143 12.08 -7.27 5.03
C VAL A 143 10.85 -6.38 4.98
N LYS A 144 9.74 -6.93 4.49
CA LYS A 144 8.45 -6.21 4.40
C LYS A 144 7.33 -7.12 4.88
N GLU A 145 6.48 -6.60 5.75
CA GLU A 145 5.27 -7.27 6.20
C GLU A 145 4.06 -6.39 5.94
N VAL A 146 2.96 -7.02 5.50
CA VAL A 146 1.67 -6.35 5.30
C VAL A 146 0.60 -7.23 5.90
N SER A 147 -0.15 -6.71 6.86
CA SER A 147 -1.30 -7.36 7.45
C SER A 147 -2.57 -6.56 7.19
N GLU A 148 -3.57 -7.21 6.63
CA GLU A 148 -4.87 -6.63 6.32
C GLU A 148 -5.98 -7.45 6.98
N VAL A 149 -6.80 -6.80 7.79
CA VAL A 149 -7.97 -7.39 8.43
C VAL A 149 -9.22 -6.68 7.93
N LYS A 150 -10.22 -7.45 7.51
CA LYS A 150 -11.55 -6.94 7.13
C LYS A 150 -12.62 -7.65 7.94
N PHE A 151 -13.55 -6.87 8.45
CA PHE A 151 -14.71 -7.39 9.15
C PHE A 151 -15.97 -6.78 8.59
N TYR A 152 -16.95 -7.64 8.30
CA TYR A 152 -18.25 -7.23 7.78
C TYR A 152 -19.33 -7.70 8.73
N HIS A 153 -20.19 -6.79 9.12
CA HIS A 153 -21.32 -7.06 10.00
C HIS A 153 -22.62 -6.58 9.35
N ARG A 154 -23.58 -7.51 9.22
CA ARG A 154 -24.90 -7.19 8.69
C ARG A 154 -25.73 -6.50 9.77
N ILE A 155 -26.30 -5.33 9.45
CA ILE A 155 -27.08 -4.52 10.37
C ILE A 155 -28.56 -4.62 9.98
N GLY A 156 -29.37 -5.10 10.95
CA GLY A 156 -30.82 -5.21 10.78
C GLY A 156 -31.27 -6.30 9.80
N ARG A 157 -32.51 -6.20 9.35
CA ARG A 157 -33.16 -7.18 8.47
C ARG A 157 -32.95 -6.91 6.97
N ARG A 158 -32.63 -5.65 6.62
CA ARG A 158 -32.29 -5.26 5.23
C ARG A 158 -30.85 -5.66 4.94
N ASN A 159 -30.45 -5.62 3.67
CA ASN A 159 -29.09 -5.94 3.25
C ASN A 159 -28.09 -4.79 3.52
N ASN A 160 -28.11 -4.28 4.77
CA ASN A 160 -27.19 -3.24 5.21
C ASN A 160 -25.97 -3.87 5.87
N TRP A 161 -24.79 -3.34 5.58
CA TRP A 161 -23.53 -3.86 6.07
C TRP A 161 -22.66 -2.76 6.65
N LEU A 162 -22.06 -3.03 7.79
CA LEU A 162 -20.92 -2.29 8.29
C LEU A 162 -19.67 -3.06 7.85
N ALA A 163 -18.87 -2.46 7.00
CA ALA A 163 -17.59 -2.97 6.55
C ALA A 163 -16.48 -2.18 7.23
N THR A 164 -15.51 -2.88 7.82
CA THR A 164 -14.33 -2.28 8.43
C THR A 164 -13.07 -2.91 7.89
N ARG A 165 -12.01 -2.14 7.77
CA ARG A 165 -10.70 -2.57 7.32
C ARG A 165 -9.64 -1.93 8.20
N LEU A 166 -8.63 -2.72 8.57
CA LEU A 166 -7.38 -2.25 9.15
C LEU A 166 -6.23 -2.82 8.33
N LEU A 167 -5.34 -1.97 7.87
CA LEU A 167 -4.13 -2.35 7.15
C LEU A 167 -2.93 -1.75 7.85
N VAL A 168 -1.98 -2.62 8.17
CA VAL A 168 -0.67 -2.26 8.72
C VAL A 168 0.40 -2.81 7.80
N GLY A 169 1.33 -1.97 7.41
CA GLY A 169 2.47 -2.36 6.60
C GLY A 169 3.77 -1.84 7.22
N VAL A 170 4.79 -2.67 7.26
CA VAL A 170 6.13 -2.30 7.69
C VAL A 170 7.15 -2.86 6.72
N GLY A 171 8.12 -2.04 6.35
CA GLY A 171 9.25 -2.43 5.52
C GLY A 171 10.53 -1.83 6.05
N TYR A 172 11.59 -2.61 6.13
CA TYR A 172 12.87 -2.15 6.68
C TYR A 172 14.01 -2.60 5.77
N ALA A 173 14.69 -1.63 5.17
CA ALA A 173 15.89 -1.85 4.37
C ALA A 173 17.13 -1.85 5.25
N TYR A 174 18.05 -2.79 5.01
CA TYR A 174 19.30 -2.93 5.75
C TYR A 174 20.36 -3.62 4.93
N GLY A 175 21.57 -3.76 5.49
CA GLY A 175 22.67 -4.48 4.86
C GLY A 175 23.06 -3.87 3.50
N ASN A 176 22.74 -4.57 2.42
CA ASN A 176 23.05 -4.12 1.06
C ASN A 176 22.22 -2.91 0.58
N SER A 177 21.19 -2.51 1.33
CA SER A 177 20.29 -1.38 1.01
C SER A 177 20.10 -0.42 2.17
N GLU A 178 20.18 0.85 1.90
CA GLU A 178 19.86 1.92 2.87
C GLU A 178 18.38 2.27 2.85
N VAL A 179 17.75 2.21 1.65
CA VAL A 179 16.36 2.56 1.37
C VAL A 179 15.71 1.44 0.57
N MET A 180 14.42 1.21 0.75
CA MET A 180 13.67 0.28 -0.10
C MET A 180 13.49 0.85 -1.51
N PRO A 181 13.40 -0.02 -2.55
CA PRO A 181 12.99 0.40 -3.88
C PRO A 181 11.69 1.18 -3.85
N TYR A 182 11.57 2.22 -4.67
CA TYR A 182 10.35 3.03 -4.75
C TYR A 182 9.08 2.20 -5.00
N SER A 183 9.18 1.16 -5.82
CA SER A 183 8.09 0.23 -6.11
C SER A 183 7.62 -0.58 -4.89
N GLU A 184 8.45 -0.70 -3.86
CA GLU A 184 8.16 -1.47 -2.65
C GLU A 184 7.76 -0.60 -1.46
N GLN A 185 7.96 0.72 -1.55
CA GLN A 185 7.57 1.66 -0.50
C GLN A 185 6.05 1.82 -0.42
N PHE A 186 5.55 2.11 0.78
CA PHE A 186 4.13 2.37 1.00
C PHE A 186 3.75 3.79 0.59
N TYR A 187 2.49 3.94 0.21
CA TYR A 187 1.84 5.22 -0.03
C TYR A 187 0.38 5.17 0.43
N ILE A 188 -0.27 6.33 0.50
CA ILE A 188 -1.63 6.46 0.98
C ILE A 188 -2.42 7.46 0.11
N GLY A 189 -3.76 7.42 0.21
CA GLY A 189 -4.68 8.22 -0.58
C GLY A 189 -5.24 7.48 -1.79
N GLY A 190 -6.31 8.02 -2.37
CA GLY A 190 -7.00 7.47 -3.54
C GLY A 190 -8.20 6.58 -3.23
N ALA A 191 -8.84 6.10 -4.27
CA ALA A 191 -10.14 5.43 -4.25
C ALA A 191 -10.24 4.19 -3.32
N ASN A 192 -9.14 3.48 -3.10
CA ASN A 192 -9.09 2.26 -2.25
C ASN A 192 -8.31 2.48 -0.94
N SER A 193 -8.09 3.72 -0.56
CA SER A 193 -7.35 4.13 0.64
C SER A 193 -8.12 5.22 1.37
N ILE A 194 -7.55 6.44 1.53
CA ILE A 194 -8.27 7.58 2.11
C ILE A 194 -8.86 8.41 0.98
N ARG A 195 -10.16 8.26 0.76
CA ARG A 195 -10.89 8.77 -0.43
C ARG A 195 -11.01 10.29 -0.50
N ALA A 196 -10.76 11.00 0.57
CA ALA A 196 -10.73 12.46 0.58
C ALA A 196 -9.45 13.04 -0.04
N PHE A 197 -8.43 12.24 -0.27
CA PHE A 197 -7.11 12.68 -0.71
C PHE A 197 -6.63 11.92 -1.94
N THR A 198 -5.90 12.60 -2.81
CA THR A 198 -5.33 11.98 -4.00
C THR A 198 -4.22 10.98 -3.63
N VAL A 199 -3.94 10.05 -4.54
CA VAL A 199 -2.88 9.05 -4.37
C VAL A 199 -1.54 9.74 -4.13
N ARG A 200 -0.80 9.33 -3.10
CA ARG A 200 0.54 9.86 -2.74
C ARG A 200 0.54 11.35 -2.34
N SER A 201 -0.59 11.89 -1.88
CA SER A 201 -0.67 13.30 -1.47
C SER A 201 -0.50 13.53 0.03
N LEU A 202 -0.29 12.47 0.81
CA LEU A 202 -0.22 12.53 2.26
C LEU A 202 1.06 11.88 2.80
N GLY A 203 1.58 12.42 3.89
CA GLY A 203 2.76 11.93 4.58
C GLY A 203 4.07 12.16 3.82
N PRO A 204 5.15 11.51 4.21
CA PRO A 204 5.31 10.69 5.40
C PRO A 204 5.30 11.51 6.70
N GLY A 205 4.68 10.99 7.74
CA GLY A 205 4.53 11.67 9.03
C GLY A 205 3.87 13.03 8.90
N SER A 206 4.45 14.03 9.56
CA SER A 206 4.04 15.44 9.44
C SER A 206 4.83 16.23 8.38
N TYR A 207 5.67 15.56 7.58
CA TYR A 207 6.38 16.21 6.49
C TYR A 207 5.42 16.67 5.39
N ARG A 208 5.54 17.95 5.02
CA ARG A 208 4.83 18.56 3.90
C ARG A 208 5.84 19.02 2.87
N PRO A 209 5.76 18.54 1.61
CA PRO A 209 6.59 19.08 0.54
C PRO A 209 6.34 20.57 0.36
N PRO A 210 7.35 21.36 -0.05
CA PRO A 210 7.17 22.77 -0.41
C PRO A 210 6.03 22.95 -1.42
N ARG A 211 5.25 24.03 -1.30
CA ARG A 211 4.07 24.26 -2.17
C ARG A 211 4.43 24.40 -3.65
N ASP A 212 5.65 24.84 -3.94
CA ASP A 212 6.16 25.02 -5.30
C ASP A 212 6.89 23.79 -5.85
N ASP A 213 7.01 22.74 -5.03
CA ASP A 213 7.65 21.49 -5.45
C ASP A 213 6.68 20.65 -6.31
N ARG A 214 6.87 20.72 -7.62
CA ARG A 214 6.16 19.88 -8.59
C ARG A 214 6.43 18.39 -8.40
N ASN A 215 7.51 18.06 -7.69
CA ASN A 215 7.96 16.68 -7.42
C ASN A 215 7.51 16.18 -6.04
N GLY A 216 6.81 16.96 -5.25
CA GLY A 216 6.32 16.60 -3.90
C GLY A 216 5.56 15.27 -3.86
N TYR A 217 4.96 14.88 -4.97
CA TYR A 217 4.33 13.58 -5.16
C TYR A 217 5.27 12.38 -5.00
N LEU A 218 6.55 12.55 -5.31
CA LEU A 218 7.53 11.47 -5.31
C LEU A 218 8.08 11.21 -3.90
N ASP A 219 8.09 12.23 -3.06
CA ASP A 219 8.53 12.15 -1.68
C ASP A 219 7.48 11.52 -0.75
N GLN A 220 6.23 11.36 -1.21
CA GLN A 220 5.14 10.87 -0.38
C GLN A 220 5.06 9.35 -0.38
N THR A 221 6.13 8.74 0.05
CA THR A 221 6.28 7.33 0.31
C THR A 221 6.84 7.10 1.71
N GLY A 222 6.64 5.90 2.26
CA GLY A 222 7.09 5.57 3.60
C GLY A 222 7.44 4.10 3.77
N ASP A 223 8.05 3.80 4.91
CA ASP A 223 8.46 2.46 5.31
C ASP A 223 7.44 1.80 6.24
N PHE A 224 6.61 2.59 6.91
CA PHE A 224 5.51 2.15 7.75
C PHE A 224 4.21 2.76 7.26
N LYS A 225 3.15 1.96 7.23
CA LYS A 225 1.78 2.35 6.82
C LYS A 225 0.78 1.90 7.86
N LEU A 226 -0.12 2.80 8.25
CA LEU A 226 -1.30 2.50 9.04
C LEU A 226 -2.52 3.10 8.34
N GLU A 227 -3.52 2.26 8.08
CA GLU A 227 -4.75 2.67 7.42
C GLU A 227 -5.96 1.95 8.04
N ALA A 228 -7.00 2.69 8.36
CA ALA A 228 -8.25 2.20 8.88
C ALA A 228 -9.42 2.79 8.09
N ASN A 229 -10.38 1.95 7.71
CA ASN A 229 -11.56 2.36 6.95
C ASN A 229 -12.80 1.77 7.61
N VAL A 230 -13.85 2.56 7.68
CA VAL A 230 -15.18 2.13 8.12
C VAL A 230 -16.20 2.59 7.09
N GLU A 231 -17.05 1.69 6.62
CA GLU A 231 -18.06 2.00 5.60
C GLU A 231 -19.40 1.36 5.98
N TYR A 232 -20.43 2.16 6.11
CA TYR A 232 -21.81 1.70 6.23
C TYR A 232 -22.46 1.68 4.85
N ARG A 233 -22.84 0.50 4.39
CA ARG A 233 -23.47 0.22 3.09
C ARG A 233 -24.95 -0.06 3.29
N PHE A 234 -25.81 0.59 2.51
CA PHE A 234 -27.28 0.45 2.60
C PHE A 234 -27.92 0.44 1.23
N GLY A 235 -29.00 -0.32 1.10
CA GLY A 235 -29.83 -0.32 -0.13
C GLY A 235 -30.63 0.95 -0.28
N ILE A 236 -30.63 1.53 -1.48
CA ILE A 236 -31.48 2.68 -1.85
C ILE A 236 -32.69 2.15 -2.61
N MET A 237 -32.47 1.63 -3.82
CA MET A 237 -33.53 1.13 -4.69
C MET A 237 -32.96 0.13 -5.69
N GLY A 238 -33.55 -1.06 -5.79
CA GLY A 238 -33.14 -2.09 -6.74
C GLY A 238 -31.67 -2.45 -6.63
N ARG A 239 -30.90 -2.13 -7.65
CA ARG A 239 -29.45 -2.37 -7.73
C ARG A 239 -28.59 -1.20 -7.24
N LEU A 240 -29.23 -0.09 -6.86
CA LEU A 240 -28.56 1.10 -6.36
C LEU A 240 -28.41 1.03 -4.85
N ASN A 241 -27.18 1.11 -4.38
CA ASN A 241 -26.82 1.15 -2.97
C ASN A 241 -26.08 2.45 -2.65
N GLY A 242 -26.25 2.90 -1.42
CA GLY A 242 -25.50 4.03 -0.85
C GLY A 242 -24.43 3.54 0.12
N ALA A 243 -23.45 4.39 0.34
CA ALA A 243 -22.49 4.21 1.41
C ALA A 243 -22.10 5.54 2.07
N VAL A 244 -21.84 5.48 3.36
CA VAL A 244 -21.19 6.55 4.13
C VAL A 244 -19.93 5.97 4.73
N PHE A 245 -18.84 6.73 4.73
CA PHE A 245 -17.57 6.19 5.15
C PHE A 245 -16.71 7.15 5.97
N LEU A 246 -15.80 6.59 6.71
CA LEU A 246 -14.72 7.26 7.43
C LEU A 246 -13.42 6.55 7.14
N ASP A 247 -12.44 7.27 6.62
CA ASP A 247 -11.12 6.77 6.26
C ASP A 247 -10.07 7.51 7.08
N ALA A 248 -9.11 6.78 7.65
CA ALA A 248 -8.04 7.31 8.48
C ALA A 248 -6.71 6.63 8.18
N GLY A 249 -5.60 7.33 8.27
CA GLY A 249 -4.28 6.71 8.14
C GLY A 249 -3.17 7.69 7.78
N ASN A 250 -1.96 7.16 7.75
CA ASN A 250 -0.76 7.84 7.28
C ASN A 250 0.34 6.82 6.95
N ILE A 251 1.44 7.34 6.42
CA ILE A 251 2.71 6.63 6.23
C ILE A 251 3.82 7.35 6.99
N TRP A 252 4.90 6.65 7.33
CA TRP A 252 6.07 7.20 8.02
C TRP A 252 7.34 6.56 7.51
N LEU A 253 8.46 7.22 7.74
CA LEU A 253 9.79 6.64 7.61
C LEU A 253 10.20 5.98 8.93
N LEU A 254 10.88 4.85 8.86
CA LEU A 254 11.50 4.20 10.03
C LEU A 254 12.90 4.72 10.31
N LYS A 255 13.54 5.31 9.30
CA LYS A 255 14.85 5.96 9.42
C LYS A 255 14.70 7.46 9.30
N LYS A 256 15.53 8.19 10.05
CA LYS A 256 15.59 9.65 9.96
C LYS A 256 16.10 10.09 8.60
N ASP A 257 15.36 11.00 7.97
CA ASP A 257 15.77 11.67 6.74
C ASP A 257 15.88 13.17 6.98
N PRO A 258 17.09 13.75 6.95
CA PRO A 258 17.29 15.19 7.19
C PRO A 258 16.57 16.09 6.15
N LYS A 259 16.31 15.58 4.96
CA LYS A 259 15.61 16.31 3.89
C LYS A 259 14.09 16.29 4.07
N ARG A 260 13.57 15.41 4.91
CA ARG A 260 12.14 15.27 5.21
C ARG A 260 11.88 15.38 6.73
N PRO A 261 12.05 16.56 7.32
CA PRO A 261 11.81 16.75 8.76
C PRO A 261 10.35 16.45 9.11
N GLY A 262 10.15 15.68 10.19
CA GLY A 262 8.80 15.24 10.60
C GLY A 262 8.29 13.98 9.92
N ALA A 263 9.05 13.37 8.99
CA ALA A 263 8.67 12.15 8.29
C ALA A 263 8.83 10.87 9.14
N GLU A 264 9.66 10.92 10.19
CA GLU A 264 10.01 9.77 11.02
C GLU A 264 8.87 9.36 11.95
N LEU A 265 8.63 8.05 12.08
CA LEU A 265 7.64 7.48 12.99
C LEU A 265 7.99 7.83 14.44
N LYS A 266 7.10 8.54 15.12
CA LYS A 266 7.17 8.85 16.54
C LYS A 266 5.87 8.43 17.21
N TRP A 267 5.96 7.55 18.20
CA TRP A 267 4.78 7.08 18.93
C TRP A 267 4.07 8.21 19.69
N LYS A 268 4.86 9.19 20.20
CA LYS A 268 4.32 10.39 20.84
C LYS A 268 3.78 11.34 19.76
N GLY A 269 2.48 11.58 19.76
CA GLY A 269 1.83 12.45 18.78
C GLY A 269 1.33 11.74 17.51
N LEU A 270 1.46 10.40 17.43
CA LEU A 270 1.02 9.62 16.26
C LEU A 270 -0.40 9.97 15.81
N LEU A 271 -1.33 10.14 16.75
CA LEU A 271 -2.74 10.45 16.44
C LEU A 271 -2.91 11.82 15.76
N ASN A 272 -2.02 12.78 16.03
CA ASN A 272 -2.04 14.09 15.39
C ASN A 272 -1.53 14.04 13.94
N GLU A 273 -0.82 12.97 13.59
CA GLU A 273 -0.29 12.75 12.25
C GLU A 273 -1.22 11.86 11.38
N ILE A 274 -2.37 11.42 11.92
CA ILE A 274 -3.35 10.64 11.17
C ILE A 274 -4.19 11.57 10.29
N ALA A 275 -4.12 11.40 8.98
CA ALA A 275 -5.07 12.01 8.06
C ALA A 275 -6.45 11.39 8.23
N LEU A 276 -7.50 12.21 8.18
CA LEU A 276 -8.88 11.77 8.35
C LEU A 276 -9.75 12.34 7.24
N GLY A 277 -10.55 11.49 6.64
CA GLY A 277 -11.55 11.87 5.64
C GLY A 277 -12.85 11.11 5.83
N THR A 278 -13.96 11.74 5.48
CA THR A 278 -15.28 11.14 5.45
C THR A 278 -15.89 11.29 4.06
N GLY A 279 -17.09 10.82 3.88
CA GLY A 279 -17.81 11.04 2.61
C GLY A 279 -18.97 10.09 2.41
N PHE A 280 -19.51 10.20 1.23
CA PHE A 280 -20.59 9.32 0.78
C PHE A 280 -20.35 8.85 -0.64
N GLY A 281 -21.00 7.76 -1.01
CA GLY A 281 -20.84 7.22 -2.34
C GLY A 281 -22.02 6.39 -2.79
N LEU A 282 -22.14 6.24 -4.09
CA LEU A 282 -23.14 5.42 -4.76
C LEU A 282 -22.47 4.16 -5.32
N ARG A 283 -23.19 3.05 -5.29
CA ARG A 283 -22.79 1.75 -5.81
C ARG A 283 -23.90 1.21 -6.67
N TYR A 284 -23.59 0.93 -7.93
CA TYR A 284 -24.52 0.28 -8.84
C TYR A 284 -24.07 -1.15 -9.11
N ASP A 285 -24.82 -2.12 -8.61
CA ASP A 285 -24.49 -3.54 -8.68
C ASP A 285 -25.17 -4.17 -9.89
N ILE A 286 -24.36 -4.58 -10.88
CA ILE A 286 -24.81 -5.27 -12.09
C ILE A 286 -24.55 -6.77 -12.04
N SER A 287 -24.49 -7.34 -10.84
CA SER A 287 -24.31 -8.77 -10.50
C SER A 287 -22.88 -9.30 -10.65
N TYR A 288 -22.20 -9.03 -11.73
CA TYR A 288 -20.79 -9.41 -11.94
C TYR A 288 -19.81 -8.25 -11.76
N LEU A 289 -20.31 -7.05 -11.63
CA LEU A 289 -19.51 -5.83 -11.51
C LEU A 289 -20.24 -4.81 -10.64
N VAL A 290 -19.52 -4.13 -9.77
CA VAL A 290 -20.02 -2.98 -9.03
C VAL A 290 -19.33 -1.73 -9.56
N ILE A 291 -20.11 -0.79 -10.06
CA ILE A 291 -19.62 0.55 -10.40
C ILE A 291 -19.86 1.45 -9.20
N ARG A 292 -18.85 2.18 -8.77
CA ARG A 292 -18.97 3.10 -7.64
C ARG A 292 -18.49 4.49 -7.97
N ALA A 293 -19.16 5.46 -7.36
CA ALA A 293 -18.78 6.86 -7.35
C ALA A 293 -18.71 7.32 -5.89
N ASP A 294 -17.55 7.78 -5.45
CA ASP A 294 -17.32 8.25 -4.09
C ASP A 294 -16.97 9.75 -4.09
N LEU A 295 -17.59 10.51 -3.18
CA LEU A 295 -17.21 11.86 -2.84
C LEU A 295 -16.62 11.87 -1.44
N GLY A 296 -15.32 12.09 -1.35
CA GLY A 296 -14.57 12.21 -0.11
C GLY A 296 -14.45 13.66 0.34
N ILE A 297 -14.48 13.87 1.65
CA ILE A 297 -14.40 15.17 2.31
C ILE A 297 -13.26 15.05 3.34
N GLY A 298 -12.18 15.80 3.16
CA GLY A 298 -11.06 15.88 4.10
C GLY A 298 -11.49 16.56 5.39
N ILE A 299 -11.08 15.97 6.52
CA ILE A 299 -11.30 16.51 7.85
C ILE A 299 -9.98 16.99 8.44
N HIS A 300 -8.93 16.17 8.33
CA HIS A 300 -7.65 16.42 8.95
C HIS A 300 -6.50 15.96 8.06
N THR A 301 -5.47 16.79 7.95
CA THR A 301 -4.18 16.47 7.31
C THR A 301 -3.10 16.25 8.37
N PRO A 302 -2.06 15.43 8.09
CA PRO A 302 -1.03 15.07 9.08
C PRO A 302 -0.07 16.20 9.45
N TYR A 303 -0.19 17.36 8.83
CA TYR A 303 0.69 18.51 9.02
C TYR A 303 -0.09 19.77 9.41
N PRO A 304 0.54 20.68 10.19
CA PRO A 304 -0.08 21.94 10.56
C PRO A 304 -0.42 22.78 9.32
N ASN A 305 -1.61 23.36 9.31
CA ASN A 305 -1.96 24.40 8.36
C ASN A 305 -1.87 25.76 9.07
N PRO A 306 -0.96 26.66 8.64
CA PRO A 306 -0.78 27.98 9.28
C PRO A 306 -2.07 28.82 9.30
N ASP A 307 -2.96 28.63 8.35
CA ASP A 307 -4.21 29.38 8.21
C ASP A 307 -5.36 28.79 9.03
N LYS A 308 -5.17 27.62 9.64
CA LYS A 308 -6.18 26.90 10.43
C LYS A 308 -5.60 26.34 11.70
N THR A 309 -6.19 26.70 12.83
CA THR A 309 -5.92 26.14 14.16
C THR A 309 -7.01 25.14 14.53
N GLY A 310 -6.64 24.05 15.17
CA GLY A 310 -7.55 23.00 15.60
C GLY A 310 -7.52 21.76 14.71
N TYR A 311 -8.44 20.83 15.00
CA TYR A 311 -8.44 19.51 14.36
C TYR A 311 -8.82 19.58 12.86
N TYR A 312 -9.80 20.41 12.48
CA TYR A 312 -10.09 20.67 11.07
C TYR A 312 -9.08 21.67 10.52
N ASN A 313 -8.09 21.17 9.81
CA ASN A 313 -6.95 21.95 9.31
C ASN A 313 -6.86 22.03 7.77
N ILE A 314 -7.94 21.77 7.06
CA ILE A 314 -8.05 21.93 5.60
C ILE A 314 -8.23 23.42 5.26
N SER A 315 -7.44 23.94 4.32
CA SER A 315 -7.41 25.37 3.96
C SER A 315 -8.77 25.88 3.47
N SER A 316 -9.39 25.12 2.56
CA SER A 316 -10.74 25.39 2.08
C SER A 316 -11.52 24.08 1.90
N PHE A 317 -12.85 24.16 1.89
CA PHE A 317 -13.68 22.98 1.66
C PHE A 317 -13.36 22.32 0.30
N LYS A 318 -13.07 23.11 -0.72
CA LYS A 318 -12.71 22.61 -2.07
C LYS A 318 -11.41 21.82 -2.08
N ASP A 319 -10.41 22.23 -1.29
CA ASP A 319 -9.12 21.55 -1.19
C ASP A 319 -9.21 20.19 -0.48
N GLY A 320 -10.28 19.97 0.28
CA GLY A 320 -10.59 18.72 0.95
C GLY A 320 -11.51 17.79 0.16
N LEU A 321 -11.94 18.15 -1.06
CA LEU A 321 -12.84 17.32 -1.84
C LEU A 321 -12.07 16.36 -2.75
N GLY A 322 -12.39 15.06 -2.65
CA GLY A 322 -11.92 14.01 -3.53
C GLY A 322 -13.08 13.31 -4.22
N PHE A 323 -13.07 13.24 -5.55
CA PHE A 323 -14.05 12.49 -6.32
C PHE A 323 -13.38 11.30 -7.00
N HIS A 324 -14.00 10.11 -6.86
CA HIS A 324 -13.48 8.87 -7.42
C HIS A 324 -14.57 8.07 -8.13
N LEU A 325 -14.28 7.67 -9.36
CA LEU A 325 -14.99 6.61 -10.06
C LEU A 325 -14.14 5.36 -10.02
N ALA A 326 -14.73 4.24 -9.64
CA ALA A 326 -13.99 2.98 -9.54
C ALA A 326 -14.91 1.77 -9.76
N ILE A 327 -14.28 0.62 -9.97
CA ILE A 327 -14.92 -0.68 -10.12
C ILE A 327 -14.65 -1.52 -8.86
N GLY A 328 -15.68 -2.19 -8.37
CA GLY A 328 -15.63 -2.99 -7.15
C GLY A 328 -15.83 -2.18 -5.87
N TYR A 329 -15.84 -2.89 -4.74
CA TYR A 329 -15.84 -2.26 -3.42
C TYR A 329 -14.42 -1.81 -3.06
N PRO A 330 -14.24 -0.77 -2.21
CA PRO A 330 -12.91 -0.27 -1.86
C PRO A 330 -12.08 -1.26 -1.04
N PHE A 331 -12.76 -2.16 -0.32
CA PHE A 331 -12.18 -3.24 0.48
C PHE A 331 -13.20 -4.33 0.79
#